data_a5025311f29fe9c3c911e05c7bd4c453
#
_entry.id   a5025311f29fe9c3c911e05c7bd4c453
#
_cell.length_a   1.000
_cell.length_b   1.000
_cell.length_c   1.000
_cell.angle_alpha   90.00
_cell.angle_beta   90.00
_cell.angle_gamma   90.00
#
_symmetry.space_group_name_H-M   'P 1'
#
loop_
_entity.id
_entity.type
_entity.pdbx_description
1 polymer ?
#
loop_
_entity_poly.entity_id
_entity_poly.type
_entity_poly.pdbx_seq_one_letter_code
_entity_poly.pdbx_strand_id
1 'polypeptide(L)'
;MIILVCVEPAGLSAASRAALRVACDTGPSVRVVVASAGSAQQFRKSPTLDPPGPIERIVRLQESALGDANCDTTAMLLAEIARHVKAQVVLAGEQSDAEGQGLVAAGIANHLHAPYLAGVAAVAATDRPDRVEVTSRSGGCLCRVISPAPVVTAVPPLGRTAETPTTDVTLPKVEVLSLADLGVEASRLVRRPDLRGTLVSTPGQVVRNTTFDQAARLLLRR
;
A
#
# COMPACT_ATOMS: atom_id res chain seq x y z
N MET A 1 -8.57 -18.23 1.69
CA MET A 1 -7.47 -17.27 2.01
C MET A 1 -8.05 -15.87 2.09
N ILE A 2 -7.56 -15.02 3.04
CA ILE A 2 -7.95 -13.60 3.14
C ILE A 2 -6.77 -12.75 2.67
N ILE A 3 -7.03 -11.91 1.67
CA ILE A 3 -6.07 -10.90 1.19
C ILE A 3 -6.55 -9.52 1.62
N LEU A 4 -5.71 -8.79 2.33
CA LEU A 4 -5.92 -7.37 2.65
C LEU A 4 -5.20 -6.51 1.63
N VAL A 5 -5.91 -5.63 0.95
CA VAL A 5 -5.33 -4.63 0.04
C VAL A 5 -5.34 -3.27 0.72
N CYS A 6 -4.17 -2.72 0.97
CA CYS A 6 -4.01 -1.40 1.56
C CYS A 6 -4.04 -0.32 0.48
N VAL A 7 -4.92 0.65 0.66
CA VAL A 7 -5.10 1.77 -0.28
C VAL A 7 -5.03 3.12 0.43
N GLU A 8 -4.69 4.16 -0.29
CA GLU A 8 -4.65 5.51 0.24
C GLU A 8 -6.07 6.02 0.56
N PRO A 9 -6.25 6.80 1.62
CA PRO A 9 -7.57 7.32 2.01
C PRO A 9 -8.15 8.32 0.99
N ALA A 10 -7.31 8.97 0.19
CA ALA A 10 -7.72 9.96 -0.80
C ALA A 10 -8.08 9.36 -2.17
N GLY A 11 -7.88 8.06 -2.38
CA GLY A 11 -8.18 7.39 -3.64
C GLY A 11 -7.21 6.27 -4.00
N LEU A 12 -7.39 5.71 -5.19
CA LEU A 12 -6.55 4.62 -5.68
C LEU A 12 -5.41 5.19 -6.55
N SER A 13 -4.18 5.08 -6.08
CA SER A 13 -2.99 5.26 -6.90
C SER A 13 -2.88 4.17 -7.98
N ALA A 14 -2.01 4.36 -8.96
CA ALA A 14 -1.74 3.33 -9.96
C ALA A 14 -1.23 2.03 -9.32
N ALA A 15 -0.39 2.13 -8.28
CA ALA A 15 0.13 0.98 -7.55
C ALA A 15 -0.96 0.31 -6.69
N SER A 16 -1.85 1.09 -6.05
CA SER A 16 -3.00 0.54 -5.30
C SER A 16 -3.98 -0.20 -6.22
N ARG A 17 -4.23 0.32 -7.43
CA ARG A 17 -5.02 -0.39 -8.45
C ARG A 17 -4.36 -1.69 -8.88
N ALA A 18 -3.04 -1.69 -9.05
CA ALA A 18 -2.29 -2.91 -9.37
C ALA A 18 -2.39 -3.95 -8.26
N ALA A 19 -2.24 -3.54 -6.99
CA ALA A 19 -2.39 -4.42 -5.83
C ALA A 19 -3.80 -5.02 -5.76
N LEU A 20 -4.83 -4.22 -6.01
CA LEU A 20 -6.21 -4.68 -6.03
C LEU A 20 -6.45 -5.70 -7.15
N ARG A 21 -5.89 -5.48 -8.34
CA ARG A 21 -5.97 -6.43 -9.46
C ARG A 21 -5.30 -7.76 -9.09
N VAL A 22 -4.08 -7.73 -8.54
CA VAL A 22 -3.38 -8.95 -8.09
C VAL A 22 -4.24 -9.73 -7.10
N ALA A 23 -4.91 -9.04 -6.15
CA ALA A 23 -5.81 -9.68 -5.20
C ALA A 23 -7.00 -10.36 -5.90
N CYS A 24 -7.67 -9.66 -6.80
CA CYS A 24 -8.85 -10.18 -7.51
C CYS A 24 -8.50 -11.33 -8.46
N ASP A 25 -7.33 -11.29 -9.10
CA ASP A 25 -6.86 -12.31 -10.03
C ASP A 25 -6.43 -13.62 -9.33
N THR A 26 -6.30 -13.61 -7.99
CA THR A 26 -5.87 -14.80 -7.22
C THR A 26 -6.88 -15.94 -7.27
N GLY A 27 -8.15 -15.65 -7.53
CA GLY A 27 -9.19 -16.67 -7.76
C GLY A 27 -10.40 -16.60 -6.83
N PRO A 28 -11.46 -17.34 -7.12
CA PRO A 28 -12.78 -17.18 -6.49
C PRO A 28 -12.85 -17.66 -5.04
N SER A 29 -11.92 -18.47 -4.58
CA SER A 29 -11.83 -18.93 -3.18
C SER A 29 -11.18 -17.93 -2.24
N VAL A 30 -10.75 -16.78 -2.76
CA VAL A 30 -10.07 -15.74 -2.02
C VAL A 30 -11.05 -14.65 -1.63
N ARG A 31 -10.95 -14.23 -0.37
CA ARG A 31 -11.72 -13.11 0.18
C ARG A 31 -10.86 -11.86 0.15
N VAL A 32 -11.24 -10.89 -0.66
CA VAL A 32 -10.53 -9.62 -0.79
C VAL A 32 -11.15 -8.59 0.15
N VAL A 33 -10.34 -8.06 1.06
CA VAL A 33 -10.70 -6.97 1.96
C VAL A 33 -9.85 -5.76 1.60
N VAL A 34 -10.47 -4.61 1.41
CA VAL A 34 -9.74 -3.35 1.17
C VAL A 34 -9.63 -2.58 2.46
N ALA A 35 -8.44 -2.11 2.81
CA ALA A 35 -8.21 -1.32 4.01
C ALA A 35 -7.63 0.06 3.70
N SER A 36 -8.04 1.03 4.49
CA SER A 36 -7.52 2.38 4.44
C SER A 36 -7.57 3.03 5.82
N ALA A 37 -6.56 3.82 6.17
CA ALA A 37 -6.49 4.58 7.42
C ALA A 37 -6.31 6.07 7.11
N GLY A 38 -7.16 6.92 7.69
CA GLY A 38 -7.10 8.35 7.43
C GLY A 38 -8.14 9.17 8.19
N SER A 39 -8.13 10.48 7.98
CA SER A 39 -9.15 11.38 8.53
C SER A 39 -10.43 11.36 7.71
N ALA A 40 -11.56 11.77 8.33
CA ALA A 40 -12.83 11.91 7.63
C ALA A 40 -12.74 12.84 6.41
N GLN A 41 -11.89 13.88 6.49
CA GLN A 41 -11.70 14.82 5.39
C GLN A 41 -11.02 14.17 4.18
N GLN A 42 -10.06 13.28 4.41
CA GLN A 42 -9.38 12.54 3.35
C GLN A 42 -10.36 11.57 2.67
N PHE A 43 -11.20 10.86 3.43
CA PHE A 43 -12.20 9.96 2.87
C PHE A 43 -13.30 10.65 2.07
N ARG A 44 -13.66 11.90 2.39
CA ARG A 44 -14.63 12.69 1.60
C ARG A 44 -14.15 13.02 0.20
N LYS A 45 -12.84 13.05 -0.01
CA LYS A 45 -12.22 13.30 -1.32
C LYS A 45 -11.99 12.02 -2.13
N SER A 46 -12.24 10.87 -1.53
CA SER A 46 -12.00 9.58 -2.18
C SER A 46 -12.99 9.39 -3.32
N PRO A 47 -12.54 9.18 -4.54
CA PRO A 47 -13.39 8.74 -5.63
C PRO A 47 -13.99 7.37 -5.29
N THR A 48 -15.09 7.04 -5.95
CA THR A 48 -15.70 5.72 -5.84
C THR A 48 -14.64 4.66 -6.16
N LEU A 49 -14.51 3.65 -5.31
CA LEU A 49 -13.71 2.47 -5.63
C LEU A 49 -14.39 1.80 -6.82
N ASP A 50 -13.69 1.76 -7.95
CA ASP A 50 -14.07 0.95 -9.11
C ASP A 50 -13.15 -0.29 -9.12
N PRO A 51 -13.55 -1.38 -8.43
CA PRO A 51 -12.70 -2.54 -8.27
C PRO A 51 -12.68 -3.38 -9.53
N PRO A 52 -11.53 -3.97 -9.90
CA PRO A 52 -11.40 -4.86 -11.04
C PRO A 52 -12.06 -6.23 -10.81
N GLY A 53 -12.68 -6.47 -9.65
CA GLY A 53 -13.28 -7.74 -9.29
C GLY A 53 -14.00 -7.69 -7.94
N PRO A 54 -14.49 -8.83 -7.44
CA PRO A 54 -15.30 -8.89 -6.23
C PRO A 54 -14.48 -8.53 -4.98
N ILE A 55 -14.98 -7.54 -4.24
CA ILE A 55 -14.48 -7.16 -2.91
C ILE A 55 -15.52 -7.58 -1.88
N GLU A 56 -15.11 -8.30 -0.84
CA GLU A 56 -16.01 -8.71 0.24
C GLU A 56 -16.44 -7.52 1.09
N ARG A 57 -15.47 -6.70 1.52
CA ARG A 57 -15.74 -5.50 2.34
C ARG A 57 -14.61 -4.49 2.24
N ILE A 58 -14.94 -3.25 2.62
CA ILE A 58 -13.98 -2.16 2.78
C ILE A 58 -13.91 -1.83 4.27
N VAL A 59 -12.72 -1.83 4.84
CA VAL A 59 -12.45 -1.42 6.22
C VAL A 59 -11.80 -0.04 6.21
N ARG A 60 -12.42 0.92 6.86
CA ARG A 60 -11.89 2.29 7.01
C ARG A 60 -11.60 2.57 8.48
N LEU A 61 -10.34 2.75 8.81
CA LEU A 61 -9.98 3.30 10.11
C LEU A 61 -10.04 4.83 10.00
N GLN A 62 -11.01 5.42 10.71
CA GLN A 62 -11.29 6.84 10.59
C GLN A 62 -11.07 7.56 11.91
N GLU A 63 -10.02 8.40 11.96
CA GLU A 63 -9.70 9.23 13.10
C GLU A 63 -9.20 10.61 12.65
N SER A 64 -9.58 11.65 13.38
CA SER A 64 -9.18 13.03 13.04
C SER A 64 -7.67 13.23 13.11
N ALA A 65 -7.01 12.58 14.06
CA ALA A 65 -5.57 12.66 14.27
C ALA A 65 -4.74 12.06 13.12
N LEU A 66 -5.36 11.29 12.21
CA LEU A 66 -4.66 10.65 11.10
C LEU A 66 -4.43 11.57 9.89
N GLY A 67 -4.98 12.79 9.90
CA GLY A 67 -4.70 13.78 8.85
C GLY A 67 -3.21 14.08 8.67
N ASP A 68 -2.47 14.05 9.78
CA ASP A 68 -1.04 14.36 9.86
C ASP A 68 -0.20 13.14 10.29
N ALA A 69 -0.73 11.91 10.15
CA ALA A 69 0.00 10.71 10.49
C ALA A 69 1.22 10.52 9.59
N ASN A 70 2.34 10.08 10.18
CA ASN A 70 3.50 9.68 9.40
C ASN A 70 3.32 8.27 8.79
N CYS A 71 4.25 7.87 7.92
CA CYS A 71 4.17 6.57 7.24
C CYS A 71 4.26 5.37 8.21
N ASP A 72 4.99 5.50 9.33
CA ASP A 72 5.11 4.43 10.33
C ASP A 72 3.80 4.25 11.10
N THR A 73 3.15 5.35 11.54
CA THR A 73 1.82 5.30 12.14
C THR A 73 0.80 4.67 11.19
N THR A 74 0.81 5.07 9.92
CA THR A 74 -0.07 4.47 8.90
C THR A 74 0.19 2.97 8.76
N ALA A 75 1.45 2.55 8.69
CA ALA A 75 1.84 1.15 8.60
C ALA A 75 1.42 0.35 9.84
N MET A 76 1.63 0.89 11.04
CA MET A 76 1.18 0.28 12.30
C MET A 76 -0.33 0.04 12.28
N LEU A 77 -1.12 1.03 11.92
CA LEU A 77 -2.58 0.91 11.91
C LEU A 77 -3.09 -0.08 10.86
N LEU A 78 -2.48 -0.09 9.68
CA LEU A 78 -2.81 -1.08 8.65
C LEU A 78 -2.41 -2.49 9.07
N ALA A 79 -1.32 -2.65 9.84
CA ALA A 79 -0.95 -3.92 10.45
C ALA A 79 -1.98 -4.38 11.49
N GLU A 80 -2.53 -3.48 12.32
CA GLU A 80 -3.59 -3.82 13.27
C GLU A 80 -4.89 -4.22 12.54
N ILE A 81 -5.24 -3.53 11.44
CA ILE A 81 -6.36 -3.97 10.60
C ILE A 81 -6.09 -5.36 10.03
N ALA A 82 -4.87 -5.65 9.58
CA ALA A 82 -4.50 -6.97 9.05
C ALA A 82 -4.68 -8.08 10.10
N ARG A 83 -4.30 -7.83 11.36
CA ARG A 83 -4.56 -8.74 12.49
C ARG A 83 -6.04 -8.91 12.76
N HIS A 84 -6.79 -7.81 12.81
CA HIS A 84 -8.23 -7.81 13.06
C HIS A 84 -8.99 -8.66 12.03
N VAL A 85 -8.66 -8.52 10.75
CA VAL A 85 -9.29 -9.33 9.68
C VAL A 85 -8.65 -10.69 9.48
N LYS A 86 -7.58 -11.01 10.19
CA LYS A 86 -6.80 -12.25 10.08
C LYS A 86 -6.29 -12.48 8.65
N ALA A 87 -5.73 -11.42 8.06
CA ALA A 87 -5.19 -11.48 6.71
C ALA A 87 -3.98 -12.44 6.63
N GLN A 88 -3.98 -13.29 5.61
CA GLN A 88 -2.85 -14.17 5.29
C GLN A 88 -1.89 -13.52 4.31
N VAL A 89 -2.39 -12.58 3.52
CA VAL A 89 -1.60 -11.75 2.61
C VAL A 89 -1.99 -10.30 2.78
N VAL A 90 -1.01 -9.42 2.85
CA VAL A 90 -1.21 -7.97 2.81
C VAL A 90 -0.56 -7.45 1.54
N LEU A 91 -1.35 -6.87 0.65
CA LEU A 91 -0.89 -6.22 -0.58
C LEU A 91 -0.94 -4.70 -0.39
N ALA A 92 0.14 -4.01 -0.67
CA ALA A 92 0.18 -2.56 -0.74
C ALA A 92 0.81 -2.12 -2.06
N GLY A 93 0.50 -0.92 -2.52
CA GLY A 93 1.21 -0.32 -3.64
C GLY A 93 2.69 -0.08 -3.29
N GLU A 94 3.59 -0.31 -4.23
CA GLU A 94 5.02 -0.08 -4.02
C GLU A 94 5.33 1.40 -3.77
N GLN A 95 4.56 2.29 -4.38
CA GLN A 95 4.69 3.74 -4.18
C GLN A 95 3.31 4.38 -4.07
N SER A 96 3.18 5.37 -3.18
CA SER A 96 1.99 6.21 -3.12
C SER A 96 2.15 7.41 -4.05
N ASP A 97 1.03 7.90 -4.60
CA ASP A 97 1.02 9.12 -5.42
C ASP A 97 1.32 10.38 -4.56
N ALA A 98 1.07 10.30 -3.25
CA ALA A 98 1.22 11.44 -2.34
C ALA A 98 2.66 11.67 -1.90
N GLU A 99 3.42 10.60 -1.61
CA GLU A 99 4.74 10.72 -0.98
C GLU A 99 5.84 9.91 -1.70
N GLY A 100 5.46 8.93 -2.51
CA GLY A 100 6.39 8.14 -3.34
C GLY A 100 7.45 7.33 -2.57
N GLN A 101 7.39 7.28 -1.24
CA GLN A 101 8.47 6.73 -0.42
C GLN A 101 8.50 5.20 -0.37
N GLY A 102 7.40 4.52 -0.69
CA GLY A 102 7.31 3.05 -0.70
C GLY A 102 7.51 2.37 0.67
N LEU A 103 7.50 3.12 1.77
CA LEU A 103 7.86 2.62 3.11
C LEU A 103 6.71 1.91 3.83
N VAL A 104 5.45 2.17 3.46
CA VAL A 104 4.28 1.67 4.19
C VAL A 104 4.23 0.14 4.18
N ALA A 105 4.47 -0.50 3.05
CA ALA A 105 4.46 -1.96 2.95
C ALA A 105 5.53 -2.61 3.84
N ALA A 106 6.76 -2.10 3.81
CA ALA A 106 7.84 -2.58 4.66
C ALA A 106 7.54 -2.33 6.15
N GLY A 107 6.96 -1.17 6.48
CA GLY A 107 6.51 -0.84 7.84
C GLY A 107 5.43 -1.80 8.34
N ILE A 108 4.43 -2.15 7.51
CA ILE A 108 3.42 -3.15 7.86
C ILE A 108 4.07 -4.50 8.17
N ALA A 109 5.03 -4.93 7.35
CA ALA A 109 5.75 -6.18 7.57
C ALA A 109 6.51 -6.17 8.91
N ASN A 110 7.17 -5.06 9.23
CA ASN A 110 7.86 -4.87 10.50
C ASN A 110 6.88 -4.99 11.68
N HIS A 111 5.74 -4.27 11.65
CA HIS A 111 4.75 -4.32 12.71
C HIS A 111 4.06 -5.68 12.84
N LEU A 112 3.92 -6.45 11.75
CA LEU A 112 3.38 -7.81 11.77
C LEU A 112 4.42 -8.87 12.16
N HIS A 113 5.72 -8.54 12.17
CA HIS A 113 6.83 -9.49 12.21
C HIS A 113 6.72 -10.55 11.10
N ALA A 114 6.37 -10.09 9.90
CA ALA A 114 6.06 -10.93 8.75
C ALA A 114 7.13 -10.78 7.65
N PRO A 115 7.32 -11.79 6.80
CA PRO A 115 8.12 -11.65 5.59
C PRO A 115 7.63 -10.52 4.70
N TYR A 116 8.57 -9.82 4.06
CA TYR A 116 8.31 -8.76 3.09
C TYR A 116 8.85 -9.13 1.72
N LEU A 117 8.03 -9.01 0.68
CA LEU A 117 8.39 -9.27 -0.70
C LEU A 117 7.98 -8.09 -1.59
N ALA A 118 8.92 -7.52 -2.34
CA ALA A 118 8.67 -6.44 -3.29
C ALA A 118 8.54 -6.97 -4.73
N GLY A 119 8.03 -6.12 -5.63
CA GLY A 119 7.92 -6.45 -7.05
C GLY A 119 6.91 -7.56 -7.35
N VAL A 120 5.87 -7.70 -6.52
CA VAL A 120 4.93 -8.83 -6.63
C VAL A 120 4.03 -8.68 -7.84
N ALA A 121 3.94 -9.77 -8.62
CA ALA A 121 3.13 -9.88 -9.83
C ALA A 121 1.91 -10.79 -9.64
N ALA A 122 1.99 -11.79 -8.75
CA ALA A 122 0.89 -12.70 -8.47
C ALA A 122 1.02 -13.33 -7.08
N VAL A 123 -0.11 -13.76 -6.55
CA VAL A 123 -0.23 -14.50 -5.29
C VAL A 123 -1.12 -15.72 -5.54
N ALA A 124 -0.82 -16.85 -4.91
CA ALA A 124 -1.64 -18.04 -4.97
C ALA A 124 -1.73 -18.74 -3.61
N ALA A 125 -2.88 -19.36 -3.35
CA ALA A 125 -3.02 -20.25 -2.21
C ALA A 125 -2.21 -21.53 -2.46
N THR A 126 -1.68 -22.11 -1.39
CA THR A 126 -1.08 -23.45 -1.42
C THR A 126 -2.02 -24.45 -0.75
N ASP A 127 -1.69 -25.72 -0.83
CA ASP A 127 -2.36 -26.81 -0.09
C ASP A 127 -2.18 -26.70 1.43
N ARG A 128 -1.23 -25.88 1.87
CA ARG A 128 -0.98 -25.59 3.27
C ARG A 128 -1.56 -24.24 3.66
N PRO A 129 -2.50 -24.17 4.62
CA PRO A 129 -3.16 -22.91 5.00
C PRO A 129 -2.21 -21.88 5.67
N ASP A 130 -1.06 -22.34 6.18
CA ASP A 130 -0.01 -21.53 6.78
C ASP A 130 1.03 -21.01 5.77
N ARG A 131 0.85 -21.30 4.48
CA ARG A 131 1.77 -20.94 3.40
C ARG A 131 1.06 -20.26 2.25
N VAL A 132 1.78 -19.36 1.61
CA VAL A 132 1.32 -18.60 0.43
C VAL A 132 2.41 -18.65 -0.64
N GLU A 133 2.03 -18.93 -1.87
CA GLU A 133 2.93 -18.78 -3.01
C GLU A 133 2.86 -17.35 -3.52
N VAL A 134 4.02 -16.73 -3.68
CA VAL A 134 4.18 -15.36 -4.17
C VAL A 134 5.09 -15.39 -5.38
N THR A 135 4.63 -14.83 -6.49
CA THR A 135 5.47 -14.62 -7.67
C THR A 135 5.90 -13.15 -7.70
N SER A 136 7.20 -12.91 -7.62
CA SER A 136 7.79 -11.57 -7.69
C SER A 136 8.68 -11.41 -8.91
N ARG A 137 8.83 -10.18 -9.36
CA ARG A 137 9.76 -9.82 -10.44
C ARG A 137 10.98 -9.12 -9.84
N SER A 138 12.16 -9.67 -10.09
CA SER A 138 13.43 -9.08 -9.64
C SER A 138 14.47 -9.22 -10.73
N GLY A 139 15.16 -8.14 -11.10
CA GLY A 139 16.21 -8.16 -12.10
C GLY A 139 15.81 -8.72 -13.47
N GLY A 140 14.56 -8.55 -13.88
CA GLY A 140 14.03 -9.10 -15.14
C GLY A 140 13.60 -10.57 -15.06
N CYS A 141 13.82 -11.27 -13.95
CA CYS A 141 13.41 -12.64 -13.72
C CYS A 141 12.11 -12.70 -12.91
N LEU A 142 11.31 -13.74 -13.13
CA LEU A 142 10.18 -14.12 -12.27
C LEU A 142 10.69 -15.13 -11.24
N CYS A 143 10.55 -14.80 -9.98
CA CYS A 143 10.90 -15.67 -8.86
C CYS A 143 9.63 -16.11 -8.16
N ARG A 144 9.49 -17.41 -7.92
CA ARG A 144 8.39 -17.99 -7.17
C ARG A 144 8.88 -18.37 -5.78
N VAL A 145 8.20 -17.86 -4.76
CA VAL A 145 8.57 -18.04 -3.34
C VAL A 145 7.38 -18.59 -2.58
N ILE A 146 7.60 -19.63 -1.78
CA ILE A 146 6.62 -20.11 -0.81
C ILE A 146 6.95 -19.49 0.54
N SER A 147 6.10 -18.59 1.00
CA SER A 147 6.27 -17.81 2.23
C SER A 147 5.35 -18.31 3.35
N PRO A 148 5.75 -18.24 4.62
CA PRO A 148 4.80 -18.38 5.72
C PRO A 148 3.78 -17.22 5.70
N ALA A 149 2.56 -17.49 6.15
CA ALA A 149 1.53 -16.47 6.35
C ALA A 149 1.57 -15.93 7.80
N PRO A 150 1.30 -14.63 8.05
CA PRO A 150 1.03 -13.63 7.03
C PRO A 150 2.29 -13.21 6.26
N VAL A 151 2.11 -12.81 5.01
CA VAL A 151 3.16 -12.22 4.19
C VAL A 151 2.71 -10.84 3.71
N VAL A 152 3.62 -9.87 3.74
CA VAL A 152 3.38 -8.51 3.23
C VAL A 152 4.11 -8.32 1.92
N THR A 153 3.43 -7.74 0.95
CA THR A 153 3.98 -7.58 -0.39
C THR A 153 3.77 -6.18 -0.92
N ALA A 154 4.73 -5.70 -1.70
CA ALA A 154 4.61 -4.46 -2.46
C ALA A 154 4.41 -4.79 -3.95
N VAL A 155 3.36 -4.18 -4.53
CA VAL A 155 2.99 -4.37 -5.93
C VAL A 155 3.38 -3.11 -6.71
N PRO A 156 4.23 -3.24 -7.73
CA PRO A 156 4.60 -2.11 -8.57
C PRO A 156 3.41 -1.64 -9.40
N PRO A 157 3.39 -0.36 -9.81
CA PRO A 157 2.35 0.12 -10.70
C PRO A 157 2.42 -0.66 -12.02
N LEU A 158 1.29 -1.22 -12.43
CA LEU A 158 1.16 -1.79 -13.77
C LEU A 158 1.21 -0.64 -14.78
N GLY A 159 2.00 -0.79 -15.85
CA GLY A 159 1.92 0.12 -16.99
C GLY A 159 0.46 0.26 -17.44
N ARG A 160 0.13 1.35 -18.17
CA ARG A 160 -1.25 1.67 -18.62
C ARG A 160 -1.91 0.43 -19.25
N THR A 161 -2.57 -0.38 -18.45
CA THR A 161 -3.51 -1.37 -18.94
C THR A 161 -4.84 -0.66 -19.16
N ALA A 162 -5.46 -0.91 -20.32
CA ALA A 162 -6.80 -0.41 -20.58
C ALA A 162 -7.72 -0.78 -19.40
N GLU A 163 -8.34 0.23 -18.80
CA GLU A 163 -9.36 0.02 -17.79
C GLU A 163 -10.51 -0.72 -18.48
N THR A 164 -10.74 -1.94 -18.05
CA THR A 164 -11.96 -2.64 -18.44
C THR A 164 -13.03 -2.22 -17.44
N PRO A 165 -14.03 -1.43 -17.83
CA PRO A 165 -15.12 -1.07 -16.92
C PRO A 165 -15.84 -2.36 -16.51
N THR A 166 -15.86 -2.67 -15.23
CA THR A 166 -16.70 -3.74 -14.71
C THR A 166 -18.10 -3.18 -14.52
N THR A 167 -18.99 -3.50 -15.44
CA THR A 167 -20.44 -3.28 -15.30
C THR A 167 -20.98 -4.24 -14.24
N ASP A 168 -21.79 -3.74 -13.31
CA ASP A 168 -22.47 -4.48 -12.23
C ASP A 168 -21.60 -4.99 -11.06
N VAL A 169 -20.91 -4.08 -10.37
CA VAL A 169 -20.32 -4.41 -9.07
C VAL A 169 -21.27 -4.00 -7.95
N THR A 170 -21.79 -4.98 -7.21
CA THR A 170 -22.47 -4.71 -5.94
C THR A 170 -21.49 -3.98 -5.03
N LEU A 171 -21.85 -2.78 -4.55
CA LEU A 171 -20.99 -1.99 -3.66
C LEU A 171 -20.68 -2.81 -2.41
N PRO A 172 -19.39 -3.02 -2.08
CA PRO A 172 -19.01 -3.80 -0.92
C PRO A 172 -19.44 -3.10 0.37
N LYS A 173 -19.70 -3.90 1.40
CA LYS A 173 -20.00 -3.38 2.75
C LYS A 173 -18.83 -2.53 3.24
N VAL A 174 -19.12 -1.29 3.67
CA VAL A 174 -18.13 -0.42 4.31
C VAL A 174 -18.24 -0.59 5.83
N GLU A 175 -17.15 -0.97 6.45
CA GLU A 175 -16.97 -1.06 7.90
C GLU A 175 -16.08 0.08 8.35
N VAL A 176 -16.53 0.89 9.29
CA VAL A 176 -15.75 2.00 9.84
C VAL A 176 -15.27 1.59 11.23
N LEU A 177 -13.99 1.61 11.45
CA LEU A 177 -13.34 1.30 12.73
C LEU A 177 -12.77 2.58 13.35
N SER A 178 -12.75 2.60 14.67
CA SER A 178 -12.00 3.54 15.50
C SER A 178 -10.69 2.90 16.01
N LEU A 179 -9.82 3.69 16.62
CA LEU A 179 -8.62 3.16 17.31
C LEU A 179 -9.01 2.20 18.44
N ALA A 180 -10.10 2.48 19.15
CA ALA A 180 -10.58 1.63 20.22
C ALA A 180 -10.99 0.24 19.75
N ASP A 181 -11.60 0.14 18.55
CA ASP A 181 -12.00 -1.15 17.96
C ASP A 181 -10.78 -2.04 17.64
N LEU A 182 -9.62 -1.42 17.42
CA LEU A 182 -8.35 -2.10 17.20
C LEU A 182 -7.50 -2.26 18.49
N GLY A 183 -7.97 -1.74 19.62
CA GLY A 183 -7.19 -1.73 20.86
C GLY A 183 -5.94 -0.85 20.80
N VAL A 184 -5.92 0.16 19.95
CA VAL A 184 -4.78 1.06 19.79
C VAL A 184 -4.98 2.33 20.61
N GLU A 185 -4.01 2.67 21.45
CA GLU A 185 -4.01 3.93 22.19
C GLU A 185 -3.60 5.10 21.30
N ALA A 186 -4.29 6.23 21.43
CA ALA A 186 -3.99 7.45 20.67
C ALA A 186 -2.57 7.98 20.93
N SER A 187 -1.99 7.69 22.09
CA SER A 187 -0.60 8.01 22.46
C SER A 187 0.46 7.38 21.54
N ARG A 188 0.11 6.29 20.85
CA ARG A 188 0.99 5.60 19.89
C ARG A 188 1.05 6.27 18.52
N LEU A 189 0.19 7.26 18.27
CA LEU A 189 0.15 7.96 16.99
C LEU A 189 1.28 9.00 16.91
N VAL A 190 2.23 8.77 16.04
CA VAL A 190 3.29 9.73 15.74
C VAL A 190 2.86 10.60 14.57
N ARG A 191 2.80 11.90 14.82
CA ARG A 191 2.50 12.89 13.79
C ARG A 191 3.73 13.22 12.97
N ARG A 192 3.53 13.67 11.74
CA ARG A 192 4.61 14.27 10.96
C ARG A 192 5.13 15.49 11.72
N PRO A 193 6.44 15.67 11.81
CA PRO A 193 6.96 16.93 12.31
C PRO A 193 6.45 18.07 11.40
N ASP A 194 5.97 19.15 12.00
CA ASP A 194 5.57 20.35 11.25
C ASP A 194 6.84 21.02 10.70
N LEU A 195 7.27 20.55 9.54
CA LEU A 195 8.40 21.12 8.81
C LEU A 195 7.95 22.41 8.10
N ARG A 196 7.37 23.36 8.82
CA ARG A 196 7.17 24.72 8.35
C ARG A 196 8.50 25.49 8.33
N GLY A 197 9.50 24.86 7.75
CA GLY A 197 10.68 25.57 7.30
C GLY A 197 10.36 26.19 5.94
N THR A 198 10.66 27.46 5.77
CA THR A 198 10.69 28.05 4.45
C THR A 198 11.71 27.24 3.64
N LEU A 199 11.23 26.38 2.74
CA LEU A 199 12.08 25.78 1.71
C LEU A 199 12.60 26.97 0.88
N VAL A 200 13.75 27.50 1.25
CA VAL A 200 14.50 28.36 0.35
C VAL A 200 14.94 27.45 -0.78
N SER A 201 14.12 27.37 -1.81
CA SER A 201 14.54 26.72 -3.05
C SER A 201 15.66 27.60 -3.64
N THR A 202 16.88 27.24 -3.34
CA THR A 202 17.99 27.71 -4.17
C THR A 202 17.73 27.14 -5.56
N PRO A 203 17.56 27.98 -6.60
CA PRO A 203 17.31 27.48 -7.94
C PRO A 203 18.40 26.48 -8.30
N GLY A 204 18.05 25.20 -8.42
CA GLY A 204 18.97 24.18 -8.83
C GLY A 204 19.38 24.47 -10.28
N GLN A 205 20.66 24.45 -10.56
CA GLN A 205 21.16 24.57 -11.92
C GLN A 205 20.84 23.27 -12.67
N VAL A 206 19.93 23.33 -13.64
CA VAL A 206 19.65 22.20 -14.52
C VAL A 206 20.71 22.20 -15.63
N VAL A 207 21.66 21.28 -15.54
CA VAL A 207 22.69 21.09 -16.58
C VAL A 207 22.21 20.00 -17.54
N ARG A 208 22.00 20.38 -18.79
CA ARG A 208 21.60 19.44 -19.87
C ARG A 208 22.81 19.12 -20.75
N ASN A 209 22.82 17.92 -21.32
CA ASN A 209 23.87 17.45 -22.26
C ASN A 209 25.29 17.49 -21.67
N THR A 210 25.42 17.07 -20.43
CA THR A 210 26.72 17.04 -19.74
C THR A 210 27.32 15.64 -19.79
N THR A 211 28.64 15.52 -19.92
CA THR A 211 29.35 14.25 -19.79
C THR A 211 29.43 13.83 -18.32
N PHE A 212 29.65 12.54 -18.07
CA PHE A 212 29.77 12.02 -16.71
C PHE A 212 30.82 12.77 -15.88
N ASP A 213 31.99 13.08 -16.47
CA ASP A 213 33.07 13.82 -15.81
C ASP A 213 32.68 15.26 -15.44
N GLN A 214 31.92 15.93 -16.31
CA GLN A 214 31.41 17.27 -16.03
C GLN A 214 30.37 17.24 -14.91
N ALA A 215 29.48 16.24 -14.89
CA ALA A 215 28.50 16.06 -13.81
C ALA A 215 29.22 15.78 -12.48
N ALA A 216 30.20 14.91 -12.45
CA ALA A 216 30.97 14.60 -11.26
C ALA A 216 31.70 15.83 -10.69
N ARG A 217 32.30 16.66 -11.55
CA ARG A 217 32.97 17.92 -11.13
C ARG A 217 32.00 18.95 -10.56
N LEU A 218 30.75 19.00 -11.03
CA LEU A 218 29.72 19.87 -10.49
C LEU A 218 29.23 19.43 -9.10
N LEU A 219 29.14 18.10 -8.87
CA LEU A 219 28.74 17.54 -7.57
C LEU A 219 29.84 17.69 -6.50
N LEU A 220 31.12 17.69 -6.90
CA LEU A 220 32.27 17.78 -5.99
C LEU A 220 32.69 19.23 -5.66
N ARG A 221 32.03 20.23 -6.24
CA ARG A 221 32.29 21.68 -5.96
C ARG A 221 31.39 22.23 -4.83
N ARG A 222 31.15 21.45 -3.79
CA ARG A 222 30.56 21.94 -2.57
C ARG A 222 31.59 22.12 -1.46
#